data_a111965fecf67a235d75b70e3f532011
#
_entry.id   a111965fecf67a235d75b70e3f532011
#
_cell.length_a   1.000
_cell.length_b   1.000
_cell.length_c   1.000
_cell.angle_alpha   90.00
_cell.angle_beta   90.00
_cell.angle_gamma   90.00
#
_symmetry.space_group_name_H-M   'P 1'
#
loop_
_entity.id
_entity.type
_entity.pdbx_description
1 polymer ?
#
loop_
_entity_poly.entity_id
_entity_poly.type
_entity_poly.pdbx_seq_one_letter_code
_entity_poly.pdbx_strand_id
1 'polypeptide(L)' 'REYDLMELLIRSYPQIVPKEQLILKVWGYDSDAEDNNVEVYISFLRRKLEHLHSAVKIRTHRLVGYCLEVGA' A
#
# COMPACT_ATOMS: atom_id res chain seq x y z
N ARG A 1 -10.97 3.29 1.05
CA ARG A 1 -9.58 3.38 1.55
C ARG A 1 -8.63 2.42 0.87
N GLU A 2 -9.10 1.21 0.60
CA GLU A 2 -8.28 0.27 -0.18
C GLU A 2 -7.95 0.83 -1.56
N TYR A 3 -8.93 1.41 -2.19
CA TYR A 3 -8.76 2.01 -3.51
C TYR A 3 -7.76 3.17 -3.46
N ASP A 4 -7.91 4.03 -2.47
CA ASP A 4 -7.03 5.18 -2.31
C ASP A 4 -5.58 4.75 -2.08
N LEU A 5 -5.42 3.72 -1.27
CA LEU A 5 -4.11 3.16 -0.98
C LEU A 5 -3.46 2.60 -2.25
N MET A 6 -4.21 1.83 -3.01
CA MET A 6 -3.72 1.24 -4.25
C MET A 6 -3.38 2.32 -5.28
N GLU A 7 -4.23 3.34 -5.40
CA GLU A 7 -3.98 4.44 -6.31
C GLU A 7 -2.68 5.17 -5.97
N LEU A 8 -2.44 5.41 -4.68
CA LEU A 8 -1.21 6.07 -4.25
C LEU A 8 0.01 5.24 -4.60
N LEU A 9 -0.05 3.94 -4.38
CA LEU A 9 1.04 3.05 -4.73
C LEU A 9 1.31 3.03 -6.24
N ILE A 10 0.25 3.03 -7.04
CA ILE A 10 0.37 3.05 -8.50
C ILE A 10 1.03 4.33 -8.96
N ARG A 11 0.58 5.47 -8.43
CA ARG A 11 1.14 6.77 -8.81
C ARG A 11 2.60 6.92 -8.42
N SER A 12 2.99 6.29 -7.35
CA SER A 12 4.36 6.39 -6.84
C SER A 12 5.30 5.36 -7.47
N TYR A 13 4.76 4.34 -8.10
CA TYR A 13 5.56 3.30 -8.75
C TYR A 13 6.63 3.90 -9.65
N PRO A 14 7.86 3.42 -9.61
CA PRO A 14 8.39 2.28 -8.85
C PRO A 14 8.94 2.64 -7.47
N GLN A 15 8.66 3.83 -6.98
CA GLN A 15 9.25 4.31 -5.73
C GLN A 15 8.54 3.76 -4.49
N ILE A 16 9.29 3.70 -3.40
CA ILE A 16 8.75 3.29 -2.11
C ILE A 16 7.97 4.43 -1.49
N VAL A 17 6.78 4.14 -0.99
CA VAL A 17 5.97 5.11 -0.27
C VAL A 17 6.10 4.82 1.22
N PRO A 18 6.64 5.75 2.01
CA PRO A 18 6.74 5.56 3.45
C PRO A 18 5.38 5.39 4.11
N LYS A 19 5.32 4.60 5.17
CA LYS A 19 4.07 4.38 5.90
C LYS A 19 3.42 5.67 6.34
N GLU A 20 4.22 6.63 6.80
CA GLU A 20 3.71 7.91 7.24
C GLU A 20 2.95 8.63 6.15
N GLN A 21 3.46 8.59 4.93
CA GLN A 21 2.78 9.20 3.81
C GLN A 21 1.51 8.46 3.43
N LEU A 22 1.51 7.15 3.54
CA LEU A 22 0.30 6.36 3.30
C LEU A 22 -0.80 6.75 4.28
N ILE A 23 -0.46 6.82 5.55
CA ILE A 23 -1.41 7.22 6.59
C ILE A 23 -1.92 8.62 6.32
N LEU A 24 -1.01 9.54 6.05
CA LEU A 24 -1.35 10.94 5.86
C LEU A 24 -2.27 11.15 4.65
N LYS A 25 -1.94 10.55 3.53
CA LYS A 25 -2.67 10.77 2.28
C LYS A 25 -3.96 9.98 2.18
N VAL A 26 -4.04 8.82 2.80
CA VAL A 26 -5.21 7.97 2.73
C VAL A 26 -6.18 8.27 3.87
N TRP A 27 -5.67 8.46 5.08
CA TRP A 27 -6.50 8.70 6.26
C TRP A 27 -6.55 10.16 6.69
N GLY A 28 -5.51 10.95 6.41
CA GLY A 28 -5.48 12.38 6.72
C GLY A 28 -4.79 12.71 8.03
N TYR A 29 -4.60 14.01 8.25
CA TYR A 29 -3.87 14.51 9.41
C TYR A 29 -4.56 14.23 10.75
N ASP A 30 -5.89 14.25 10.73
CA ASP A 30 -6.68 14.09 11.95
C ASP A 30 -7.08 12.64 12.18
N SER A 31 -6.46 11.73 11.48
CA SER A 31 -6.80 10.33 11.57
C SER A 31 -6.16 9.68 12.78
N ASP A 32 -6.90 8.79 13.42
CA ASP A 32 -6.39 7.93 14.47
C ASP A 32 -5.78 6.64 13.91
N ALA A 33 -5.54 6.61 12.62
CA ALA A 33 -5.00 5.43 11.95
C ALA A 33 -3.61 5.10 12.50
N GLU A 34 -3.42 3.84 12.83
CA GLU A 34 -2.15 3.32 13.29
C GLU A 34 -1.51 2.50 12.19
N ASP A 35 -0.23 2.16 12.37
CA ASP A 35 0.50 1.32 11.43
C ASP A 35 -0.23 0.02 11.14
N ASN A 36 -0.92 -0.52 12.15
CA ASN A 36 -1.68 -1.77 12.01
C ASN A 36 -2.77 -1.66 10.94
N ASN A 37 -3.39 -0.50 10.83
CA ASN A 37 -4.44 -0.29 9.83
C ASN A 37 -3.86 -0.38 8.42
N VAL A 38 -2.69 0.21 8.22
CA VAL A 38 -2.01 0.13 6.93
C VAL A 38 -1.73 -1.33 6.57
N GLU A 39 -1.20 -2.09 7.51
CA GLU A 39 -0.88 -3.49 7.27
C GLU A 39 -2.10 -4.33 6.92
N VAL A 40 -3.22 -4.06 7.60
CA VAL A 40 -4.48 -4.75 7.32
C VAL A 40 -4.94 -4.49 5.88
N TYR A 41 -4.93 -3.23 5.46
CA TYR A 41 -5.35 -2.88 4.11
C TYR A 41 -4.39 -3.42 3.05
N ILE A 42 -3.10 -3.42 3.35
CA ILE A 42 -2.11 -4.03 2.46
C ILE A 42 -2.40 -5.52 2.28
N SER A 43 -2.75 -6.21 3.36
CA SER A 43 -3.12 -7.62 3.30
C SER A 43 -4.33 -7.86 2.40
N PHE A 44 -5.35 -7.01 2.52
CA PHE A 44 -6.54 -7.10 1.68
C PHE A 44 -6.19 -6.92 0.21
N LEU A 45 -5.36 -5.93 -0.09
CA LEU A 45 -4.94 -5.67 -1.46
C LEU A 45 -4.13 -6.84 -2.03
N ARG A 46 -3.25 -7.42 -1.23
CA ARG A 46 -2.47 -8.58 -1.65
C ARG A 46 -3.38 -9.75 -2.02
N ARG A 47 -4.41 -10.00 -1.20
CA ARG A 47 -5.36 -11.07 -1.49
C ARG A 47 -6.11 -10.82 -2.79
N LYS A 48 -6.51 -9.58 -3.03
CA LYS A 48 -7.21 -9.22 -4.25
C LYS A 48 -6.32 -9.42 -5.47
N LEU A 49 -5.07 -9.01 -5.38
CA LEU A 49 -4.13 -9.17 -6.48
C LEU A 49 -3.86 -10.65 -6.78
N GLU A 50 -3.73 -11.47 -5.74
CA GLU A 50 -3.56 -12.90 -5.92
C GLU A 50 -4.79 -13.54 -6.56
N HIS A 51 -5.96 -13.15 -6.09
CA HIS A 51 -7.22 -13.68 -6.61
C HIS A 51 -7.40 -13.34 -8.09
N LEU A 52 -6.93 -12.18 -8.51
CA LEU A 52 -7.00 -11.74 -9.90
C LEU A 52 -5.84 -12.28 -10.75
N HIS A 53 -4.96 -13.06 -10.15
CA HIS A 53 -3.76 -13.56 -10.83
C HIS A 53 -2.92 -12.44 -11.43
N SER A 54 -2.86 -11.30 -10.74
CA SER A 54 -2.13 -10.14 -11.21
C SER A 54 -0.63 -10.36 -11.12
N ALA A 55 0.11 -9.81 -12.10
CA ALA A 55 1.56 -9.77 -12.05
C ALA A 55 2.07 -8.69 -11.09
N VAL A 56 1.19 -7.80 -10.68
CA VAL A 56 1.54 -6.72 -9.75
C VAL A 56 1.49 -7.25 -8.33
N LYS A 57 2.52 -6.94 -7.56
CA LYS A 57 2.60 -7.34 -6.15
C LYS A 57 3.00 -6.14 -5.30
N ILE A 58 2.60 -6.17 -4.04
CA ILE A 58 2.99 -5.13 -3.09
C ILE A 58 4.17 -5.66 -2.29
N ARG A 59 5.27 -4.94 -2.39
CA ARG A 59 6.49 -5.31 -1.66
C ARG A 59 6.62 -4.49 -0.40
N THR A 60 6.93 -5.16 0.70
CA THR A 60 7.21 -4.50 1.97
C THR A 60 8.69 -4.18 2.07
N HIS A 61 8.99 -2.92 2.34
CA HIS A 61 10.35 -2.49 2.67
C HIS A 61 10.40 -2.21 4.16
N ARG A 62 10.96 -3.13 4.88
CA ARG A 62 10.96 -3.11 6.33
C ARG A 62 11.50 -1.79 6.87
N LEU A 63 10.77 -1.18 7.80
CA LEU A 63 11.09 0.09 8.43
C LEU A 63 11.07 1.30 7.50
N VAL A 64 10.68 1.11 6.25
CA VAL A 64 10.57 2.21 5.28
C VAL A 64 9.14 2.37 4.82
N GLY A 65 8.59 1.42 4.12
CA GLY A 65 7.26 1.52 3.58
C GLY A 65 6.92 0.42 2.60
N TYR A 66 6.13 0.78 1.59
CA TYR A 66 5.64 -0.18 0.61
C TYR A 66 5.82 0.36 -0.80
N CYS A 67 5.95 -0.54 -1.76
CA CYS A 67 5.93 -0.16 -3.16
C CYS A 67 5.31 -1.27 -3.99
N LEU A 68 4.96 -0.94 -5.22
CA LEU A 68 4.49 -1.96 -6.15
C LEU A 68 5.69 -2.56 -6.88
N GLU A 69 5.55 -3.83 -7.21
CA GLU A 69 6.52 -4.55 -8.00
C GLU A 69 5.77 -5.31 -9.07
N VAL A 70 6.23 -5.19 -10.30
CA VAL A 70 5.65 -5.94 -11.41
C VAL A 70 6.51 -7.18 -11.62
N GLY A 71 5.93 -8.33 -11.32
CA GLY A 71 6.62 -9.60 -11.44
C GLY A 71 6.79 -10.00 -12.90
N ALA A 72 7.92 -10.55 -13.19
CA ALA A 72 8.16 -11.14 -14.50
C ALA A 72 7.54 -12.54 -14.54
#